data_928e3ffc72d8c6f4ddc892ba17673528
#
_entry.id   928e3ffc72d8c6f4ddc892ba17673528
#
_cell.length_a   1.000
_cell.length_b   1.000
_cell.length_c   1.000
_cell.angle_alpha   90.00
_cell.angle_beta   90.00
_cell.angle_gamma   90.00
#
_symmetry.space_group_name_H-M   'P 1'
#
loop_
_entity.id
_entity.type
_entity.pdbx_description
1 polymer ?
#
loop_
_entity_poly.entity_id
_entity_poly.type
_entity_poly.pdbx_seq_one_letter_code
_entity_poly.pdbx_strand_id
1 'polypeptide(L)'
;MERISKENYYLDIAETVLERATCLRRVYGAIIVKNDEIISTGYNGAPRGRANCVDMGYCSREAMNVPRGERYELCRSVHAEANAIISASRRDMVGGTIYLVGRNAA
;
A
#
# COMPACT_ATOMS: atom_id res chain seq x y z
N MET A 1 13.20 -4.75 -30.32
CA MET A 1 12.67 -5.09 -28.99
C MET A 1 11.63 -4.07 -28.57
N GLU A 2 10.45 -4.54 -28.26
CA GLU A 2 9.40 -3.64 -27.79
C GLU A 2 9.60 -3.34 -26.29
N ARG A 3 9.36 -2.09 -25.94
CA ARG A 3 9.41 -1.69 -24.52
C ARG A 3 8.03 -1.84 -23.91
N ILE A 4 8.00 -2.24 -22.65
CA ILE A 4 6.77 -2.23 -21.85
C ILE A 4 6.18 -0.81 -21.81
N SER A 5 4.85 -0.68 -21.83
CA SER A 5 4.21 0.63 -21.71
C SER A 5 4.50 1.24 -20.35
N LYS A 6 4.44 2.58 -20.25
CA LYS A 6 4.66 3.26 -18.97
C LYS A 6 3.63 2.84 -17.91
N GLU A 7 2.38 2.65 -18.30
CA GLU A 7 1.35 2.19 -17.36
C GLU A 7 1.69 0.83 -16.77
N ASN A 8 2.07 -0.13 -17.60
CA ASN A 8 2.47 -1.45 -17.11
C ASN A 8 3.75 -1.40 -16.31
N TYR A 9 4.68 -0.55 -16.70
CA TYR A 9 5.92 -0.33 -15.96
C TYR A 9 5.63 0.15 -14.53
N TYR A 10 4.77 1.17 -14.38
CA TYR A 10 4.43 1.68 -13.06
C TYR A 10 3.60 0.69 -12.24
N LEU A 11 2.69 -0.04 -12.88
CA LEU A 11 1.91 -1.08 -12.20
C LEU A 11 2.80 -2.22 -11.72
N ASP A 12 3.80 -2.61 -12.50
CA ASP A 12 4.77 -3.63 -12.10
C ASP A 12 5.60 -3.18 -10.90
N ILE A 13 5.98 -1.90 -10.86
CA ILE A 13 6.69 -1.35 -9.69
C ILE A 13 5.79 -1.38 -8.46
N ALA A 14 4.51 -0.98 -8.59
CA ALA A 14 3.56 -1.03 -7.48
C ALA A 14 3.37 -2.47 -6.99
N GLU A 15 3.39 -3.44 -7.89
CA GLU A 15 3.29 -4.86 -7.54
C GLU A 15 4.51 -5.33 -6.74
N THR A 16 5.70 -4.83 -7.09
CA THR A 16 6.90 -5.12 -6.30
C THR A 16 6.81 -4.49 -4.91
N VAL A 17 6.31 -3.28 -4.82
CA VAL A 17 6.08 -2.60 -3.53
C VAL A 17 5.12 -3.41 -2.66
N LEU A 18 4.08 -3.97 -3.26
CA LEU A 18 3.08 -4.79 -2.59
C LEU A 18 3.70 -5.99 -1.85
N GLU A 19 4.81 -6.53 -2.34
CA GLU A 19 5.46 -7.69 -1.72
C GLU A 19 5.98 -7.39 -0.30
N ARG A 20 6.11 -6.13 0.07
CA ARG A 20 6.51 -5.72 1.43
C ARG A 20 5.33 -5.51 2.36
N ALA A 21 4.08 -5.60 1.87
CA ALA A 21 2.90 -5.39 2.69
C ALA A 21 2.82 -6.40 3.83
N THR A 22 2.29 -5.96 4.95
CA THR A 22 2.32 -6.72 6.20
C THR A 22 0.94 -7.12 6.72
N CYS A 23 -0.12 -6.87 5.96
CA CYS A 23 -1.46 -7.31 6.32
C CYS A 23 -1.62 -8.81 6.06
N LEU A 24 -2.30 -9.51 6.95
CA LEU A 24 -2.51 -10.96 6.82
C LEU A 24 -3.70 -11.31 5.94
N ARG A 25 -4.54 -10.34 5.57
CA ARG A 25 -5.75 -10.57 4.78
C ARG A 25 -5.59 -10.19 3.32
N ARG A 26 -5.20 -8.96 3.07
CA ARG A 26 -4.98 -8.43 1.71
C ARG A 26 -3.74 -7.57 1.68
N VAL A 27 -3.05 -7.62 0.56
CA VAL A 27 -1.84 -6.83 0.37
C VAL A 27 -2.05 -5.85 -0.77
N TYR A 28 -1.55 -4.64 -0.61
CA TYR A 28 -1.63 -3.56 -1.58
C TYR A 28 -0.29 -2.88 -1.72
N GLY A 29 -0.01 -2.42 -2.92
CA GLY A 29 1.14 -1.57 -3.19
C GLY A 29 0.70 -0.36 -3.99
N ALA A 30 1.25 0.80 -3.68
CA ALA A 30 0.94 2.05 -4.35
C ALA A 30 2.20 2.83 -4.64
N ILE A 31 2.22 3.51 -5.78
CA ILE A 31 3.27 4.49 -6.08
C ILE A 31 2.61 5.78 -6.53
N ILE A 32 3.27 6.90 -6.23
CA ILE A 32 2.87 8.22 -6.72
C ILE A 32 3.90 8.63 -7.76
N VAL A 33 3.43 8.98 -8.95
CA VAL A 33 4.26 9.39 -10.08
C VAL A 33 3.89 10.79 -10.51
N LYS A 34 4.88 11.64 -10.74
CA LYS A 34 4.69 13.00 -11.25
C LYS A 34 5.86 13.35 -12.16
N ASN A 35 5.54 13.91 -13.34
CA ASN A 35 6.55 14.27 -14.32
C ASN A 35 7.48 13.11 -14.68
N ASP A 36 6.90 11.91 -14.82
CA ASP A 36 7.61 10.69 -15.16
C ASP A 36 8.66 10.27 -14.10
N GLU A 37 8.46 10.73 -12.85
CA GLU A 37 9.31 10.35 -11.72
C GLU A 37 8.48 9.74 -10.61
N ILE A 38 9.02 8.71 -9.96
CA ILE A 38 8.38 8.12 -8.79
C ILE A 38 8.69 9.02 -7.60
N ILE A 39 7.63 9.60 -7.03
CA ILE A 39 7.74 10.52 -5.91
C ILE A 39 7.75 9.77 -4.58
N SER A 40 6.93 8.72 -4.48
CA SER A 40 6.76 8.00 -3.24
C SER A 40 6.20 6.62 -3.50
N THR A 41 6.43 5.70 -2.57
CA THR A 41 5.85 4.37 -2.58
C THR A 41 5.17 4.12 -1.24
N GLY A 42 4.21 3.21 -1.24
CA GLY A 42 3.55 2.78 -0.01
C GLY A 42 2.95 1.39 -0.16
N TYR A 43 2.95 0.64 0.90
CA TYR A 43 2.25 -0.63 0.99
C TYR A 43 1.42 -0.62 2.26
N ASN A 44 0.39 -1.46 2.34
CA ASN A 44 -0.44 -1.47 3.52
C ASN A 44 0.32 -2.14 4.69
N GLY A 45 0.37 -1.43 5.80
CA GLY A 45 1.08 -1.90 6.99
C GLY A 45 0.87 -0.92 8.12
N ALA A 46 1.32 -1.30 9.34
CA ALA A 46 1.24 -0.43 10.49
C ALA A 46 2.10 0.82 10.28
N PRO A 47 1.75 1.94 10.93
CA PRO A 47 2.61 3.12 10.90
C PRO A 47 4.03 2.76 11.35
N ARG A 48 5.00 3.51 10.84
CA ARG A 48 6.41 3.31 11.18
C ARG A 48 6.60 3.30 12.70
N GLY A 49 7.31 2.30 13.23
CA GLY A 49 7.54 2.15 14.66
C GLY A 49 6.44 1.39 15.40
N ARG A 50 5.38 0.96 14.71
CA ARG A 50 4.30 0.15 15.30
C ARG A 50 4.40 -1.29 14.83
N ALA A 51 3.88 -2.23 15.63
CA ALA A 51 3.86 -3.63 15.26
C ALA A 51 2.92 -3.87 14.06
N ASN A 52 3.38 -4.61 13.07
CA ASN A 52 2.59 -5.02 11.92
C ASN A 52 1.79 -6.28 12.22
N CYS A 53 0.75 -6.55 11.43
CA CYS A 53 -0.04 -7.78 11.58
C CYS A 53 0.84 -9.02 11.44
N VAL A 54 1.82 -9.00 10.53
CA VAL A 54 2.76 -10.12 10.37
C VAL A 54 3.54 -10.36 11.65
N ASP A 55 4.00 -9.29 12.32
CA ASP A 55 4.74 -9.41 13.59
C ASP A 55 3.87 -9.95 14.71
N MET A 56 2.60 -9.57 14.74
CA MET A 56 1.66 -10.02 15.76
C MET A 56 1.15 -11.43 15.50
N GLY A 57 1.18 -11.89 14.25
CA GLY A 57 0.67 -13.20 13.87
C GLY A 57 -0.84 -13.29 13.76
N TYR A 58 -1.58 -12.17 13.87
CA TYR A 58 -3.03 -12.16 13.74
C TYR A 58 -3.52 -10.80 13.26
N CYS A 59 -4.72 -10.78 12.68
CA CYS A 59 -5.39 -9.54 12.29
C CYS A 59 -6.24 -9.05 13.47
N SER A 60 -6.04 -7.80 13.89
CA SER A 60 -6.79 -7.24 15.02
C SER A 60 -8.29 -7.26 14.79
N ARG A 61 -8.74 -6.99 13.56
CA ARG A 61 -10.17 -7.05 13.22
C ARG A 61 -10.71 -8.46 13.29
N GLU A 62 -9.97 -9.45 12.81
CA GLU A 62 -10.39 -10.85 12.89
C GLU A 62 -10.41 -11.36 14.32
N ALA A 63 -9.43 -10.96 15.14
CA ALA A 63 -9.38 -11.33 16.55
C ALA A 63 -10.58 -10.79 17.33
N MET A 64 -11.15 -9.65 16.91
CA MET A 64 -12.33 -9.05 17.53
C MET A 64 -13.63 -9.46 16.87
N ASN A 65 -13.59 -10.40 15.91
CA ASN A 65 -14.75 -10.88 15.16
C ASN A 65 -15.53 -9.76 14.46
N VAL A 66 -14.81 -8.78 13.91
CA VAL A 66 -15.42 -7.67 13.18
C VAL A 66 -15.83 -8.13 11.79
N PRO A 67 -17.09 -7.90 11.37
CA PRO A 67 -17.52 -8.23 10.02
C PRO A 67 -16.69 -7.53 8.96
N ARG A 68 -16.57 -8.18 7.80
CA ARG A 68 -15.83 -7.61 6.68
C ARG A 68 -16.46 -6.28 6.27
N GLY A 69 -15.62 -5.29 6.05
CA GLY A 69 -16.06 -3.95 5.63
C GLY A 69 -16.42 -3.02 6.77
N GLU A 70 -16.31 -3.45 8.03
CA GLU A 70 -16.64 -2.65 9.21
C GLU A 70 -15.44 -2.47 10.13
N ARG A 71 -15.48 -1.43 10.94
CA ARG A 71 -14.53 -1.16 12.03
C ARG A 71 -13.08 -1.20 11.59
N TYR A 72 -12.77 -0.56 10.47
CA TYR A 72 -11.39 -0.48 9.99
C TYR A 72 -10.46 0.26 10.94
N GLU A 73 -10.99 1.10 11.84
CA GLU A 73 -10.20 1.77 12.86
C GLU A 73 -9.54 0.79 13.85
N LEU A 74 -10.02 -0.44 13.91
CA LEU A 74 -9.41 -1.49 14.74
C LEU A 74 -8.26 -2.19 14.03
N CYS A 75 -8.05 -1.92 12.75
CA CYS A 75 -6.96 -2.49 11.97
C CYS A 75 -5.69 -1.69 12.21
N ARG A 76 -4.57 -2.38 12.46
CA ARG A 76 -3.27 -1.74 12.63
C ARG A 76 -2.64 -1.31 11.31
N SER A 77 -3.08 -1.89 10.21
CA SER A 77 -2.54 -1.56 8.89
C SER A 77 -3.10 -0.25 8.37
N VAL A 78 -2.21 0.59 7.85
CA VAL A 78 -2.57 1.80 7.11
C VAL A 78 -2.63 1.41 5.64
N HIS A 79 -3.60 1.96 4.90
CA HIS A 79 -3.74 1.68 3.48
C HIS A 79 -2.49 2.09 2.69
N ALA A 80 -2.22 1.37 1.60
CA ALA A 80 -1.03 1.59 0.77
C ALA A 80 -0.96 3.03 0.24
N GLU A 81 -2.08 3.54 -0.29
CA GLU A 81 -2.13 4.91 -0.81
C GLU A 81 -1.91 5.93 0.30
N ALA A 82 -2.44 5.69 1.49
CA ALA A 82 -2.22 6.59 2.63
C ALA A 82 -0.74 6.60 3.04
N ASN A 83 -0.09 5.44 3.06
CA ASN A 83 1.34 5.37 3.37
C ASN A 83 2.18 6.09 2.32
N ALA A 84 1.82 5.96 1.03
CA ALA A 84 2.52 6.68 -0.04
C ALA A 84 2.36 8.19 0.13
N ILE A 85 1.17 8.66 0.49
CA ILE A 85 0.88 10.09 0.70
C ILE A 85 1.64 10.62 1.92
N ILE A 86 1.64 9.88 3.01
CA ILE A 86 2.35 10.27 4.24
C ILE A 86 3.86 10.42 3.98
N SER A 87 4.41 9.56 3.12
CA SER A 87 5.86 9.57 2.83
C SER A 87 6.28 10.65 1.85
N ALA A 88 5.34 11.36 1.22
CA ALA A 88 5.64 12.39 0.24
C ALA A 88 5.24 13.78 0.75
N SER A 89 5.83 14.84 0.19
CA SER A 89 5.37 16.18 0.48
C SER A 89 4.18 16.51 -0.41
N ARG A 90 3.25 17.33 0.10
CA ARG A 90 2.12 17.78 -0.70
C ARG A 90 2.56 18.47 -1.99
N ARG A 91 3.59 19.29 -1.90
CA ARG A 91 4.13 20.04 -3.04
C ARG A 91 4.55 19.10 -4.16
N ASP A 92 5.18 18.00 -3.83
CA ASP A 92 5.66 17.03 -4.81
C ASP A 92 4.54 16.18 -5.38
N MET A 93 3.44 16.01 -4.64
CA MET A 93 2.33 15.14 -5.06
C MET A 93 1.30 15.82 -5.95
N VAL A 94 1.09 17.14 -5.79
CA VAL A 94 0.03 17.85 -6.51
C VAL A 94 0.23 17.69 -8.01
N GLY A 95 -0.80 17.21 -8.71
CA GLY A 95 -0.74 16.94 -10.13
C GLY A 95 -0.18 15.58 -10.50
N GLY A 96 0.16 14.76 -9.50
CA GLY A 96 0.66 13.41 -9.72
C GLY A 96 -0.45 12.39 -9.94
N THR A 97 -0.04 11.16 -10.25
CA THR A 97 -0.93 10.02 -10.46
C THR A 97 -0.56 8.93 -9.47
N ILE A 98 -1.57 8.28 -8.88
CA ILE A 98 -1.36 7.11 -8.01
C ILE A 98 -1.65 5.85 -8.80
N TYR A 99 -0.72 4.91 -8.78
CA TYR A 99 -0.90 3.56 -9.30
C TYR A 99 -1.05 2.63 -8.12
N LEU A 100 -2.14 1.87 -8.08
CA LEU A 100 -2.48 0.99 -6.96
C LEU A 100 -2.75 -0.41 -7.46
N VAL A 101 -2.14 -1.40 -6.82
CA VAL A 101 -2.41 -2.83 -7.07
C VAL A 101 -2.70 -3.53 -5.75
N GLY A 102 -3.47 -4.60 -5.82
CA GLY A 102 -3.80 -5.38 -4.62
C GLY A 102 -4.17 -6.81 -4.97
N ARG A 103 -4.01 -7.69 -3.97
CA ARG A 103 -4.42 -9.09 -4.07
C ARG A 103 -4.64 -9.65 -2.67
N ASN A 104 -5.24 -10.84 -2.59
CA ASN A 104 -5.35 -11.54 -1.32
C ASN A 104 -3.95 -11.95 -0.84
N ALA A 105 -3.73 -11.90 0.47
CA ALA A 105 -2.49 -12.41 1.05
C ALA A 105 -2.43 -13.92 0.84
N ALA A 106 -1.24 -14.42 0.53
CA ALA A 106 -1.04 -15.85 0.30
C ALA A 106 -1.04 -16.63 1.61
#